data_2212d5bbd897dd4894f27ae423a3d42e
#
_entry.id   2212d5bbd897dd4894f27ae423a3d42e
#
_cell.length_a   1.000
_cell.length_b   1.000
_cell.length_c   1.000
_cell.angle_alpha   90.00
_cell.angle_beta   90.00
_cell.angle_gamma   90.00
#
_symmetry.space_group_name_H-M   'P 1'
#
loop_
_entity.id
_entity.type
_entity.pdbx_description
1 polymer ?
#
loop_
_entity_poly.entity_id
_entity_poly.type
_entity_poly.pdbx_seq_one_letter_code
_entity_poly.pdbx_strand_id
1 'polypeptide(L)'
;SSTVAEHIYSTASAHGKRVQAFGAAKNQAIVMPDADLDATVNAIMGGAFGSAGERCMALPVVVAVGEDTANILIAALTPLVKALRVGPGMHKGNDENEMGPV
;
A
#
# COMPACT_ATOMS: atom_id res chain seq x y z
N SER A 1 1.11 -6.30 -14.19
CA SER A 1 0.20 -7.44 -14.14
C SER A 1 0.88 -8.73 -14.62
N SER A 2 0.36 -9.88 -14.23
CA SER A 2 0.94 -11.18 -14.61
C SER A 2 0.93 -11.38 -16.13
N THR A 3 -0.13 -10.99 -16.81
CA THR A 3 -0.25 -11.09 -18.29
C THR A 3 0.82 -10.26 -18.99
N VAL A 4 1.09 -9.04 -18.51
CA VAL A 4 2.14 -8.18 -19.09
C VAL A 4 3.53 -8.75 -18.79
N ALA A 5 3.76 -9.25 -17.58
CA ALA A 5 5.03 -9.90 -17.23
C ALA A 5 5.32 -11.12 -18.10
N GLU A 6 4.33 -11.94 -18.37
CA GLU A 6 4.43 -13.09 -19.27
C GLU A 6 4.77 -12.67 -20.71
N HIS A 7 4.09 -11.64 -21.22
CA HIS A 7 4.39 -11.09 -22.53
C HIS A 7 5.82 -10.56 -22.65
N ILE A 8 6.28 -9.80 -21.64
CA ILE A 8 7.65 -9.29 -21.59
C ILE A 8 8.66 -10.44 -21.55
N TYR A 9 8.42 -11.44 -20.69
CA TYR A 9 9.30 -12.60 -20.57
C TYR A 9 9.42 -13.37 -21.90
N SER A 10 8.30 -13.68 -22.49
CA SER A 10 8.24 -14.46 -23.75
C SER A 10 8.91 -13.69 -24.89
N THR A 11 8.62 -12.40 -25.03
CA THR A 11 9.17 -11.56 -26.10
C THR A 11 10.67 -11.39 -25.95
N ALA A 12 11.16 -11.05 -24.75
CA ALA A 12 12.58 -10.85 -24.52
C ALA A 12 13.38 -12.15 -24.70
N SER A 13 12.86 -13.27 -24.19
CA SER A 13 13.49 -14.60 -24.34
C SER A 13 13.57 -15.05 -25.81
N ALA A 14 12.52 -14.81 -26.60
CA ALA A 14 12.51 -15.11 -28.03
C ALA A 14 13.55 -14.31 -28.82
N HIS A 15 13.99 -13.16 -28.29
CA HIS A 15 15.04 -12.33 -28.88
C HIS A 15 16.43 -12.55 -28.22
N GLY A 16 16.62 -13.67 -27.53
CA GLY A 16 17.89 -14.03 -26.91
C GLY A 16 18.33 -13.14 -25.74
N LYS A 17 17.39 -12.41 -25.13
CA LYS A 17 17.67 -11.56 -23.96
C LYS A 17 17.45 -12.34 -22.66
N ARG A 18 18.29 -12.07 -21.68
CA ARG A 18 18.00 -12.49 -20.30
C ARG A 18 16.96 -11.54 -19.72
N VAL A 19 15.93 -12.09 -19.12
CA VAL A 19 14.83 -11.30 -18.57
C VAL A 19 14.37 -11.91 -17.24
N GLN A 20 14.03 -11.02 -16.33
CA GLN A 20 13.34 -11.34 -15.09
C GLN A 20 12.12 -10.40 -15.04
N ALA A 21 10.92 -10.98 -15.09
CA ALA A 21 9.68 -10.22 -15.11
C ALA A 21 8.80 -10.65 -13.94
N PHE A 22 8.38 -9.68 -13.14
CA PHE A 22 7.47 -9.90 -12.01
C PHE A 22 6.06 -9.42 -12.39
N GLY A 23 5.08 -10.22 -12.01
CA GLY A 23 3.67 -9.92 -12.24
C GLY A 23 2.99 -9.30 -11.03
N ALA A 24 1.97 -9.99 -10.52
CA ALA A 24 1.24 -9.55 -9.34
C ALA A 24 2.13 -9.52 -8.08
N ALA A 25 1.82 -8.61 -7.18
CA ALA A 25 2.51 -8.46 -5.91
C ALA A 25 1.51 -8.33 -4.76
N LYS A 26 1.93 -8.74 -3.57
CA LYS A 26 1.24 -8.53 -2.29
C LYS A 26 2.30 -8.16 -1.26
N ASN A 27 2.61 -6.87 -1.17
CA ASN A 27 3.63 -6.38 -0.25
C ASN A 27 3.18 -6.51 1.20
N GLN A 28 4.11 -6.75 2.08
CA GLN A 28 3.82 -6.94 3.50
C GLN A 28 4.79 -6.10 4.32
N ALA A 29 4.26 -5.43 5.34
CA ALA A 29 5.05 -4.79 6.37
C ALA A 29 5.03 -5.64 7.63
N ILE A 30 6.17 -5.74 8.33
CA ILE A 30 6.27 -6.39 9.62
C ILE A 30 6.50 -5.31 10.68
N VAL A 31 5.65 -5.29 11.72
CA VAL A 31 5.74 -4.34 12.82
C VAL A 31 6.19 -5.10 14.07
N MET A 32 7.37 -4.75 14.55
CA MET A 32 7.96 -5.32 15.76
C MET A 32 7.44 -4.61 17.02
N PRO A 33 7.47 -5.26 18.21
CA PRO A 33 6.99 -4.67 19.46
C PRO A 33 7.72 -3.39 19.91
N ASP A 34 8.96 -3.23 19.48
CA ASP A 34 9.82 -2.08 19.77
C ASP A 34 9.80 -0.99 18.70
N ALA A 35 8.91 -1.10 17.69
CA ALA A 35 8.77 -0.09 16.66
C ALA A 35 8.19 1.21 17.24
N ASP A 36 8.68 2.36 16.73
CA ASP A 36 8.07 3.65 17.01
C ASP A 36 6.64 3.69 16.43
N LEU A 37 5.66 3.82 17.31
CA LEU A 37 4.26 3.71 16.94
C LEU A 37 3.82 4.84 16.01
N ASP A 38 4.19 6.08 16.30
CA ASP A 38 3.74 7.25 15.53
C ASP A 38 4.36 7.24 14.13
N ALA A 39 5.65 6.96 14.04
CA ALA A 39 6.33 6.80 12.75
C ALA A 39 5.75 5.63 11.94
N THR A 40 5.45 4.50 12.59
CA THR A 40 4.86 3.32 11.97
C THR A 40 3.47 3.60 11.41
N VAL A 41 2.61 4.23 12.21
CA VAL A 41 1.24 4.59 11.80
C VAL A 41 1.26 5.53 10.61
N ASN A 42 2.09 6.58 10.64
CA ASN A 42 2.23 7.51 9.53
C ASN A 42 2.74 6.83 8.24
N ALA A 43 3.73 5.94 8.37
CA ALA A 43 4.25 5.17 7.24
C ALA A 43 3.20 4.23 6.65
N ILE A 44 2.40 3.55 7.48
CA ILE A 44 1.32 2.67 7.03
C ILE A 44 0.22 3.49 6.34
N MET A 45 -0.20 4.62 6.91
CA MET A 45 -1.21 5.49 6.28
C MET A 45 -0.77 5.92 4.87
N GLY A 46 0.46 6.40 4.71
CA GLY A 46 1.00 6.77 3.40
C GLY A 46 1.21 5.58 2.45
N GLY A 47 1.71 4.47 2.96
CA GLY A 47 2.03 3.29 2.17
C GLY A 47 0.81 2.46 1.76
N ALA A 48 -0.20 2.37 2.62
CA ALA A 48 -1.40 1.57 2.34
C ALA A 48 -2.47 2.34 1.56
N PHE A 49 -2.67 3.63 1.89
CA PHE A 49 -3.77 4.43 1.36
C PHE A 49 -3.34 5.49 0.33
N GLY A 50 -2.06 5.78 0.21
CA GLY A 50 -1.54 6.68 -0.82
C GLY A 50 -1.92 6.20 -2.22
N SER A 51 -2.45 7.08 -3.07
CA SER A 51 -3.04 6.74 -4.38
C SER A 51 -4.09 5.63 -4.30
N ALA A 52 -4.95 5.67 -3.28
CA ALA A 52 -5.99 4.67 -3.02
C ALA A 52 -5.45 3.22 -2.95
N GLY A 53 -4.20 3.04 -2.55
CA GLY A 53 -3.55 1.72 -2.47
C GLY A 53 -3.14 1.11 -3.80
N GLU A 54 -3.17 1.88 -4.89
CA GLU A 54 -2.89 1.38 -6.25
C GLU A 54 -1.42 1.44 -6.67
N ARG A 55 -0.54 1.86 -5.77
CA ARG A 55 0.90 1.83 -6.06
C ARG A 55 1.43 0.40 -6.09
N CYS A 56 2.37 0.11 -6.98
CA CYS A 56 3.07 -1.19 -7.01
C CYS A 56 3.77 -1.52 -5.68
N MET A 57 4.15 -0.51 -4.89
CA MET A 57 4.79 -0.63 -3.58
C MET A 57 3.82 -0.40 -2.41
N ALA A 58 2.51 -0.35 -2.66
CA ALA A 58 1.52 -0.22 -1.59
C ALA A 58 1.61 -1.38 -0.58
N LEU A 59 1.25 -1.11 0.67
CA LEU A 59 1.31 -2.07 1.78
C LEU A 59 -0.09 -2.59 2.13
N PRO A 60 -0.63 -3.57 1.38
CA PRO A 60 -1.98 -4.08 1.63
C PRO A 60 -2.07 -5.02 2.84
N VAL A 61 -0.93 -5.44 3.38
CA VAL A 61 -0.88 -6.35 4.53
C VAL A 61 0.13 -5.84 5.55
N VAL A 62 -0.28 -5.84 6.82
CA VAL A 62 0.59 -5.57 7.96
C VAL A 62 0.57 -6.77 8.89
N VAL A 63 1.75 -7.29 9.20
CA VAL A 63 1.97 -8.37 10.15
C VAL A 63 2.52 -7.78 11.44
N ALA A 64 1.68 -7.67 12.45
CA ALA A 64 2.12 -7.22 13.78
C ALA A 64 2.64 -8.43 14.58
N VAL A 65 3.82 -8.28 15.18
CA VAL A 65 4.43 -9.34 15.99
C VAL A 65 3.94 -9.23 17.42
N GLY A 66 3.08 -10.17 17.79
CA GLY A 66 2.44 -10.23 19.11
C GLY A 66 1.08 -9.54 19.16
N GLU A 67 0.21 -10.05 20.03
CA GLU A 67 -1.17 -9.57 20.18
C GLU A 67 -1.24 -8.12 20.70
N ASP A 68 -0.37 -7.77 21.63
CA ASP A 68 -0.31 -6.39 22.17
C ASP A 68 0.07 -5.39 21.10
N THR A 69 1.07 -5.72 20.26
CA THR A 69 1.48 -4.89 19.11
C THR A 69 0.32 -4.71 18.14
N ALA A 70 -0.41 -5.78 17.84
CA ALA A 70 -1.56 -5.72 16.95
C ALA A 70 -2.66 -4.82 17.52
N ASN A 71 -3.00 -4.97 18.80
CA ASN A 71 -4.05 -4.20 19.45
C ASN A 71 -3.71 -2.70 19.51
N ILE A 72 -2.49 -2.35 19.87
CA ILE A 72 -2.02 -0.96 19.91
C ILE A 72 -2.05 -0.35 18.50
N LEU A 73 -1.56 -1.08 17.49
CA LEU A 73 -1.54 -0.62 16.11
C LEU A 73 -2.95 -0.40 15.56
N ILE A 74 -3.88 -1.32 15.79
CA ILE A 74 -5.27 -1.20 15.37
C ILE A 74 -5.95 0.00 16.04
N ALA A 75 -5.71 0.19 17.33
CA ALA A 75 -6.28 1.33 18.08
C ALA A 75 -5.78 2.67 17.50
N ALA A 76 -4.51 2.75 17.11
CA ALA A 76 -3.91 3.97 16.55
C ALA A 76 -4.34 4.23 15.09
N LEU A 77 -4.41 3.19 14.25
CA LEU A 77 -4.76 3.32 12.84
C LEU A 77 -6.25 3.59 12.60
N THR A 78 -7.12 2.94 13.37
CA THR A 78 -8.57 2.98 13.13
C THR A 78 -9.15 4.40 13.04
N PRO A 79 -8.85 5.33 13.95
CA PRO A 79 -9.38 6.70 13.86
C PRO A 79 -8.87 7.45 12.62
N LEU A 80 -7.61 7.24 12.23
CA LEU A 80 -7.02 7.91 11.06
C LEU A 80 -7.63 7.40 9.77
N VAL A 81 -7.81 6.09 9.63
CA VAL A 81 -8.47 5.50 8.46
C VAL A 81 -9.91 5.99 8.33
N LYS A 82 -10.65 6.07 9.45
CA LYS A 82 -12.02 6.59 9.44
C LYS A 82 -12.11 8.08 9.14
N ALA A 83 -11.07 8.84 9.41
CA ALA A 83 -11.02 10.27 9.15
C ALA A 83 -10.64 10.62 7.71
N LEU A 84 -10.16 9.65 6.90
CA LEU A 84 -9.80 9.88 5.51
C LEU A 84 -10.99 10.41 4.73
N ARG A 85 -10.79 11.56 4.09
CA ARG A 85 -11.79 12.19 3.23
C ARG A 85 -11.68 11.63 1.81
N VAL A 86 -12.68 10.85 1.44
CA VAL A 86 -12.75 10.22 0.12
C VAL A 86 -13.77 10.93 -0.75
N GLY A 87 -13.37 11.30 -1.96
CA GLY A 87 -14.25 11.96 -2.90
C GLY A 87 -13.52 12.42 -4.17
N PRO A 88 -14.22 13.07 -5.11
CA PRO A 88 -13.62 13.50 -6.36
C PRO A 88 -12.45 14.45 -6.11
N GLY A 89 -11.39 14.30 -6.90
CA GLY A 89 -10.19 15.15 -6.81
C GLY A 89 -10.43 16.61 -7.23
N MET A 90 -11.48 16.86 -8.01
CA MET A 90 -11.90 18.22 -8.37
C MET A 90 -13.20 18.55 -7.67
N HIS A 91 -13.15 19.37 -6.65
CA HIS A 91 -14.33 19.95 -6.02
C HIS A 91 -14.12 21.45 -5.76
N LYS A 92 -15.22 22.16 -5.62
CA LYS A 92 -15.21 23.59 -5.31
C LYS A 92 -15.37 23.75 -3.79
N GLY A 93 -14.32 24.13 -3.10
CA GLY A 93 -14.33 24.35 -1.64
C GLY A 93 -12.94 24.27 -1.02
N ASN A 94 -12.87 24.51 0.29
CA ASN A 94 -11.63 24.48 1.05
C ASN A 94 -11.31 23.09 1.64
N ASP A 95 -12.24 22.13 1.52
CA ASP A 95 -12.06 20.78 2.03
C ASP A 95 -11.53 19.88 0.91
N GLU A 96 -10.24 19.68 0.90
CA GLU A 96 -9.59 18.79 -0.06
C GLU A 96 -9.83 17.32 0.32
N ASN A 97 -10.23 16.52 -0.65
CA ASN A 97 -10.27 15.08 -0.48
C ASN A 97 -8.84 14.52 -0.48
N GLU A 98 -8.57 13.59 0.42
CA GLU A 98 -7.25 12.98 0.57
C GLU A 98 -7.10 11.75 -0.33
N MET A 99 -8.21 11.16 -0.74
CA MET A 99 -8.24 9.99 -1.61
C MET A 99 -9.39 10.11 -2.63
N GLY A 100 -9.08 9.91 -3.90
CA GLY A 100 -10.09 9.86 -4.97
C GLY A 100 -10.79 8.50 -5.03
N PRO A 101 -11.89 8.41 -5.79
CA PRO A 101 -12.49 7.12 -6.12
C PRO A 101 -11.58 6.32 -7.06
N VAL A 102 -11.71 5.00 -6.99
CA VAL A 102 -10.97 4.03 -7.83
C VAL A 102 -11.93 3.49 -8.89
#